data_ddcb560cae19ddea74a4d2d7827a5d3f
#
_entry.id   ddcb560cae19ddea74a4d2d7827a5d3f
#
_cell.length_a   1.000
_cell.length_b   1.000
_cell.length_c   1.000
_cell.angle_alpha   90.00
_cell.angle_beta   90.00
_cell.angle_gamma   90.00
#
_symmetry.space_group_name_H-M   'P 1'
#
loop_
_entity.id
_entity.type
_entity.pdbx_description
1 polymer ?
#
loop_
_entity_poly.entity_id
_entity_poly.type
_entity_poly.pdbx_seq_one_letter_code
_entity_poly.pdbx_strand_id
1 'polypeptide(L)'
;MRLLTHLVVREDAHILYGFATDGERALFRSLLKVNGIGPRIALAILSGMNAEAFSLCVQSQDTAALTRIPGVGRKIAERLVVEMRDRLAASAAATAGGAADSLPAGPEAEAFSALIALGYRPPEALRLLKAAGPAGSTEDLIRRALQGAGRE
;
A
#
# COMPACT_ATOMS: atom_id res chain seq x y z
N MET A 1 -13.47 -14.91 -13.58
CA MET A 1 -12.34 -13.93 -13.53
C MET A 1 -12.70 -12.83 -12.56
N ARG A 2 -11.85 -12.51 -11.59
CA ARG A 2 -12.08 -11.45 -10.61
C ARG A 2 -11.23 -10.23 -10.99
N LEU A 3 -11.87 -9.09 -11.28
CA LEU A 3 -11.19 -7.84 -11.59
C LEU A 3 -11.28 -6.90 -10.38
N LEU A 4 -10.15 -6.28 -10.06
CA LEU A 4 -10.07 -5.23 -9.05
C LEU A 4 -10.24 -3.89 -9.74
N THR A 5 -11.12 -3.04 -9.24
CA THR A 5 -11.50 -1.81 -9.92
C THR A 5 -11.15 -0.56 -9.11
N HIS A 6 -10.93 0.53 -9.82
CA HIS A 6 -10.82 1.88 -9.26
C HIS A 6 -11.72 2.83 -10.05
N LEU A 7 -12.62 3.51 -9.35
CA LEU A 7 -13.54 4.48 -9.94
C LEU A 7 -12.95 5.89 -9.80
N VAL A 8 -12.82 6.58 -10.94
CA VAL A 8 -12.48 8.00 -10.98
C VAL A 8 -13.73 8.78 -11.32
N VAL A 9 -14.16 9.63 -10.39
CA VAL A 9 -15.33 10.49 -10.54
C VAL A 9 -14.86 11.89 -10.92
N ARG A 10 -15.39 12.43 -12.01
CA ARG A 10 -15.25 13.82 -12.44
C ARG A 10 -16.66 14.42 -12.59
N GLU A 11 -16.74 15.73 -12.67
CA GLU A 11 -18.04 16.43 -12.82
C GLU A 11 -18.83 15.97 -14.05
N ASP A 12 -18.13 15.59 -15.13
CA ASP A 12 -18.68 15.22 -16.42
C ASP A 12 -18.54 13.73 -16.78
N ALA A 13 -17.79 12.94 -15.98
CA ALA A 13 -17.52 11.54 -16.32
C ALA A 13 -17.23 10.67 -15.10
N HIS A 14 -17.76 9.46 -15.13
CA HIS A 14 -17.38 8.37 -14.22
C HIS A 14 -16.61 7.32 -15.01
N ILE A 15 -15.33 7.15 -14.74
CA ILE A 15 -14.47 6.21 -15.45
C ILE A 15 -14.02 5.11 -14.49
N LEU A 16 -14.26 3.85 -14.89
CA LEU A 16 -13.86 2.67 -14.12
C LEU A 16 -12.62 2.04 -14.75
N TYR A 17 -11.57 1.89 -13.96
CA TYR A 17 -10.34 1.22 -14.33
C TYR A 17 -10.30 -0.17 -13.72
N GLY A 18 -9.92 -1.19 -14.50
CA GLY A 18 -9.82 -2.59 -14.07
C GLY A 18 -8.37 -3.05 -14.00
N PHE A 19 -8.03 -3.83 -12.96
CA PHE A 19 -6.69 -4.35 -12.71
C PHE A 19 -6.76 -5.86 -12.42
N ALA A 20 -5.76 -6.60 -12.88
CA ALA A 20 -5.66 -8.03 -12.65
C ALA A 20 -5.21 -8.35 -11.22
N THR A 21 -4.34 -7.51 -10.65
CA THR A 21 -3.77 -7.69 -9.33
C THR A 21 -4.01 -6.49 -8.42
N ASP A 22 -3.97 -6.73 -7.11
CA ASP A 22 -4.08 -5.66 -6.11
C ASP A 22 -2.84 -4.75 -6.11
N GLY A 23 -1.67 -5.30 -6.44
CA GLY A 23 -0.43 -4.52 -6.61
C GLY A 23 -0.53 -3.49 -7.74
N GLU A 24 -1.10 -3.86 -8.88
CA GLU A 24 -1.34 -2.92 -9.99
C GLU A 24 -2.32 -1.81 -9.58
N ARG A 25 -3.42 -2.17 -8.92
CA ARG A 25 -4.39 -1.19 -8.42
C ARG A 25 -3.76 -0.25 -7.38
N ALA A 26 -2.97 -0.78 -6.45
CA ALA A 26 -2.28 0.01 -5.43
C ALA A 26 -1.27 0.98 -6.07
N LEU A 27 -0.48 0.51 -7.05
CA LEU A 27 0.46 1.35 -7.80
C LEU A 27 -0.29 2.44 -8.59
N PHE A 28 -1.38 2.10 -9.27
CA PHE A 28 -2.21 3.08 -9.97
C PHE A 28 -2.68 4.21 -9.05
N ARG A 29 -3.21 3.87 -7.88
CA ARG A 29 -3.66 4.84 -6.88
C ARG A 29 -2.52 5.70 -6.34
N SER A 30 -1.34 5.13 -6.19
CA SER A 30 -0.15 5.86 -5.76
C SER A 30 0.35 6.85 -6.82
N LEU A 31 0.30 6.45 -8.10
CA LEU A 31 0.65 7.29 -9.24
C LEU A 31 -0.29 8.49 -9.37
N LEU A 32 -1.59 8.31 -9.15
CA LEU A 32 -2.57 9.41 -9.18
C LEU A 32 -2.32 10.50 -8.14
N LYS A 33 -1.58 10.19 -7.08
CA LYS A 33 -1.20 11.16 -6.04
C LYS A 33 0.01 12.00 -6.42
N VAL A 34 0.71 11.63 -7.50
CA VAL A 34 1.85 12.39 -8.01
C VAL A 34 1.34 13.55 -8.87
N ASN A 35 1.78 14.75 -8.55
CA ASN A 35 1.34 15.94 -9.27
C ASN A 35 1.79 15.90 -10.75
N GLY A 36 0.83 16.10 -11.66
CA GLY A 36 1.04 16.01 -13.11
C GLY A 36 0.81 14.63 -13.71
N ILE A 37 0.40 13.63 -12.91
CA ILE A 37 0.04 12.30 -13.39
C ILE A 37 -1.47 12.09 -13.26
N GLY A 38 -2.12 12.03 -14.41
CA GLY A 38 -3.52 11.67 -14.50
C GLY A 38 -3.71 10.16 -14.72
N PRO A 39 -4.98 9.68 -14.69
CA PRO A 39 -5.31 8.27 -14.90
C PRO A 39 -4.76 7.69 -16.20
N ARG A 40 -4.73 8.49 -17.28
CA ARG A 40 -4.21 8.08 -18.58
C ARG A 40 -2.71 7.79 -18.54
N ILE A 41 -1.94 8.63 -17.89
CA ILE A 41 -0.49 8.44 -17.74
C ILE A 41 -0.21 7.27 -16.79
N ALA A 42 -0.93 7.19 -15.67
CA ALA A 42 -0.82 6.08 -14.72
C ALA A 42 -1.10 4.72 -15.39
N LEU A 43 -2.12 4.66 -16.24
CA LEU A 43 -2.43 3.45 -17.00
C LEU A 43 -1.36 3.12 -18.05
N ALA A 44 -0.80 4.14 -18.72
CA ALA A 44 0.29 3.95 -19.68
C ALA A 44 1.55 3.40 -19.00
N ILE A 45 1.87 3.84 -17.79
CA ILE A 45 2.97 3.31 -16.98
C ILE A 45 2.74 1.83 -16.67
N LEU A 46 1.56 1.46 -16.17
CA LEU A 46 1.22 0.07 -15.85
C LEU A 46 1.13 -0.85 -17.08
N SER A 47 0.83 -0.29 -18.26
CA SER A 47 0.84 -1.03 -19.52
C SER A 47 2.27 -1.23 -20.07
N GLY A 48 3.18 -0.33 -19.74
CA GLY A 48 4.57 -0.38 -20.20
C GLY A 48 5.50 -1.22 -19.31
N MET A 49 5.18 -1.36 -18.03
CA MET A 49 5.98 -2.13 -17.07
C MET A 49 5.12 -2.61 -15.89
N ASN A 50 5.48 -3.76 -15.33
CA ASN A 50 4.82 -4.25 -14.12
C ASN A 50 5.26 -3.47 -12.86
N ALA A 51 4.58 -3.70 -11.74
CA ALA A 51 4.85 -3.00 -10.48
C ALA A 51 6.27 -3.22 -9.95
N GLU A 52 6.84 -4.40 -10.15
CA GLU A 52 8.21 -4.73 -9.73
C GLU A 52 9.25 -4.00 -10.57
N ALA A 53 9.12 -4.02 -11.91
CA ALA A 53 9.98 -3.30 -12.82
C ALA A 53 9.92 -1.78 -12.56
N PHE A 54 8.73 -1.25 -12.29
CA PHE A 54 8.56 0.14 -11.91
C PHE A 54 9.31 0.48 -10.61
N SER A 55 9.18 -0.36 -9.58
CA SER A 55 9.89 -0.19 -8.31
C SER A 55 11.41 -0.20 -8.50
N LEU A 56 11.93 -1.09 -9.33
CA LEU A 56 13.35 -1.14 -9.67
C LEU A 56 13.81 0.13 -10.41
N CYS A 57 13.03 0.62 -11.40
CA CYS A 57 13.32 1.88 -12.09
C CYS A 57 13.38 3.07 -11.14
N VAL A 58 12.48 3.13 -10.17
CA VAL A 58 12.45 4.19 -9.16
C VAL A 58 13.66 4.10 -8.23
N GLN A 59 14.02 2.89 -7.77
CA GLN A 59 15.19 2.67 -6.89
C GLN A 59 16.51 2.97 -7.61
N SER A 60 16.65 2.53 -8.86
CA SER A 60 17.83 2.79 -9.69
C SER A 60 17.88 4.21 -10.28
N GLN A 61 16.83 5.01 -10.07
CA GLN A 61 16.67 6.35 -10.63
C GLN A 61 16.76 6.37 -12.18
N ASP A 62 16.27 5.30 -12.83
CA ASP A 62 16.28 5.17 -14.28
C ASP A 62 15.17 6.00 -14.93
N THR A 63 15.40 7.29 -15.02
CA THR A 63 14.48 8.23 -15.69
C THR A 63 14.38 7.96 -17.20
N ALA A 64 15.42 7.37 -17.81
CA ALA A 64 15.42 7.05 -19.23
C ALA A 64 14.40 5.96 -19.57
N ALA A 65 14.28 4.93 -18.74
CA ALA A 65 13.26 3.90 -18.90
C ALA A 65 11.84 4.49 -18.78
N LEU A 66 11.62 5.40 -17.84
CA LEU A 66 10.32 6.06 -17.65
C LEU A 66 9.94 7.00 -18.80
N THR A 67 10.89 7.70 -19.39
CA THR A 67 10.63 8.59 -20.53
C THR A 67 10.25 7.87 -21.83
N ARG A 68 10.47 6.56 -21.93
CA ARG A 68 10.01 5.74 -23.05
C ARG A 68 8.48 5.52 -23.05
N ILE A 69 7.85 5.78 -21.92
CA ILE A 69 6.40 5.60 -21.78
C ILE A 69 5.68 6.79 -22.40
N PRO A 70 4.70 6.58 -23.28
CA PRO A 70 3.93 7.65 -23.91
C PRO A 70 3.28 8.57 -22.86
N GLY A 71 3.51 9.87 -22.99
CA GLY A 71 2.97 10.88 -22.05
C GLY A 71 3.85 11.14 -20.83
N VAL A 72 4.96 10.43 -20.65
CA VAL A 72 5.94 10.68 -19.59
C VAL A 72 7.14 11.42 -20.16
N GLY A 73 7.17 12.73 -19.95
CA GLY A 73 8.34 13.57 -20.28
C GLY A 73 9.39 13.53 -19.17
N ARG A 74 10.58 14.09 -19.47
CA ARG A 74 11.72 14.11 -18.54
C ARG A 74 11.36 14.69 -17.16
N LYS A 75 10.64 15.83 -17.13
CA LYS A 75 10.20 16.45 -15.86
C LYS A 75 9.26 15.56 -15.04
N ILE A 76 8.38 14.84 -15.72
CA ILE A 76 7.45 13.89 -15.06
C ILE A 76 8.24 12.69 -14.55
N ALA A 77 9.18 12.16 -15.32
CA ALA A 77 10.03 11.04 -14.93
C ALA A 77 10.89 11.36 -13.69
N GLU A 78 11.55 12.51 -13.67
CA GLU A 78 12.33 12.99 -12.54
C GLU A 78 11.47 13.16 -11.28
N ARG A 79 10.28 13.77 -11.41
CA ARG A 79 9.32 13.91 -10.29
C ARG A 79 8.80 12.57 -9.81
N LEU A 80 8.47 11.65 -10.73
CA LEU A 80 8.05 10.29 -10.41
C LEU A 80 9.08 9.57 -9.54
N VAL A 81 10.35 9.61 -9.93
CA VAL A 81 11.44 8.99 -9.19
C VAL A 81 11.53 9.56 -7.78
N VAL A 82 11.51 10.87 -7.62
CA VAL A 82 11.61 11.52 -6.30
C VAL A 82 10.41 11.16 -5.43
N GLU A 83 9.18 11.44 -5.89
CA GLU A 83 7.98 11.26 -5.08
C GLU A 83 7.67 9.78 -4.79
N MET A 84 7.91 8.88 -5.75
CA MET A 84 7.66 7.45 -5.55
C MET A 84 8.74 6.79 -4.70
N ARG A 85 10.00 7.24 -4.77
CA ARG A 85 11.06 6.76 -3.89
C ARG A 85 10.73 7.03 -2.43
N ASP A 86 10.28 8.24 -2.10
CA ASP A 86 9.91 8.61 -0.74
C ASP A 86 8.71 7.77 -0.25
N ARG A 87 7.74 7.49 -1.10
CA ARG A 87 6.59 6.64 -0.79
C ARG A 87 6.95 5.18 -0.66
N LEU A 88 7.82 4.66 -1.54
CA LEU A 88 8.32 3.29 -1.45
C LEU A 88 9.19 3.12 -0.19
N ALA A 89 10.02 4.10 0.14
CA ALA A 89 10.79 4.11 1.38
C ALA A 89 9.88 4.16 2.62
N ALA A 90 8.84 5.00 2.60
CA ALA A 90 7.83 5.06 3.66
C ALA A 90 7.03 3.75 3.78
N SER A 91 6.68 3.13 2.66
CA SER A 91 6.04 1.82 2.62
C SER A 91 6.98 0.71 3.11
N ALA A 92 8.24 0.73 2.68
CA ALA A 92 9.26 -0.21 3.15
C ALA A 92 9.61 0.02 4.62
N ALA A 93 9.61 1.26 5.12
CA ALA A 93 9.78 1.56 6.53
C ALA A 93 8.55 1.13 7.34
N ALA A 94 7.35 1.25 6.79
CA ALA A 94 6.13 0.69 7.39
C ALA A 94 6.14 -0.84 7.38
N THR A 95 6.78 -1.47 6.39
CA THR A 95 7.01 -2.92 6.34
C THR A 95 8.29 -3.36 7.06
N ALA A 96 9.31 -2.50 7.20
CA ALA A 96 10.54 -2.81 7.94
C ALA A 96 10.44 -2.48 9.44
N GLY A 97 9.47 -1.65 9.83
CA GLY A 97 9.07 -1.43 11.23
C GLY A 97 8.14 -2.52 11.78
N GLY A 98 7.71 -3.42 10.92
CA GLY A 98 7.11 -4.70 11.23
C GLY A 98 7.68 -5.68 10.23
N ALA A 99 8.41 -6.67 10.70
CA ALA A 99 8.49 -7.93 10.00
C ALA A 99 7.03 -8.26 9.63
N ALA A 100 6.67 -8.00 8.37
CA ALA A 100 5.48 -8.58 7.79
C ALA A 100 5.82 -10.04 7.49
N ASP A 101 6.06 -10.80 8.54
CA ASP A 101 5.53 -12.12 8.62
C ASP A 101 4.04 -11.92 8.40
N SER A 102 3.60 -12.34 7.22
CA SER A 102 2.21 -12.59 6.85
C SER A 102 1.25 -12.30 8.01
N LEU A 103 0.50 -11.20 7.89
CA LEU A 103 -0.72 -11.11 8.69
C LEU A 103 -1.47 -12.42 8.42
N PRO A 104 -1.54 -13.32 9.39
CA PRO A 104 -2.31 -14.54 9.21
C PRO A 104 -3.72 -14.08 8.86
N ALA A 105 -4.25 -14.58 7.74
CA ALA A 105 -5.67 -14.45 7.46
C ALA A 105 -6.41 -15.17 8.59
N GLY A 106 -6.90 -14.41 9.58
CA GLY A 106 -7.51 -15.02 10.74
C GLY A 106 -7.80 -14.04 11.87
N PRO A 107 -8.20 -14.55 13.02
CA PRO A 107 -8.59 -13.76 14.20
C PRO A 107 -7.53 -12.74 14.66
N GLU A 108 -6.25 -13.03 14.43
CA GLU A 108 -5.13 -12.15 14.80
C GLU A 108 -5.07 -10.88 13.95
N ALA A 109 -5.36 -10.98 12.64
CA ALA A 109 -5.39 -9.82 11.75
C ALA A 109 -6.55 -8.88 12.07
N GLU A 110 -7.70 -9.45 12.39
CA GLU A 110 -8.88 -8.70 12.83
C GLU A 110 -8.64 -8.02 14.18
N ALA A 111 -8.04 -8.75 15.13
CA ALA A 111 -7.68 -8.22 16.44
C ALA A 111 -6.64 -7.08 16.33
N PHE A 112 -5.64 -7.22 15.44
CA PHE A 112 -4.68 -6.15 15.15
C PHE A 112 -5.35 -4.89 14.61
N SER A 113 -6.24 -5.06 13.62
CA SER A 113 -6.98 -3.93 13.04
C SER A 113 -7.86 -3.24 14.08
N ALA A 114 -8.51 -4.00 14.98
CA ALA A 114 -9.31 -3.45 16.05
C ALA A 114 -8.49 -2.64 17.06
N LEU A 115 -7.30 -3.11 17.44
CA LEU A 115 -6.40 -2.37 18.34
C LEU A 115 -5.91 -1.07 17.72
N ILE A 116 -5.60 -1.06 16.42
CA ILE A 116 -5.27 0.18 15.70
C ILE A 116 -6.45 1.15 15.70
N ALA A 117 -7.67 0.66 15.46
CA ALA A 117 -8.89 1.47 15.50
C ALA A 117 -9.16 2.06 16.90
N LEU A 118 -8.74 1.38 17.98
CA LEU A 118 -8.80 1.85 19.36
C LEU A 118 -7.69 2.88 19.70
N GLY A 119 -6.78 3.17 18.76
CA GLY A 119 -5.73 4.20 18.93
C GLY A 119 -4.37 3.68 19.38
N TYR A 120 -4.18 2.37 19.49
CA TYR A 120 -2.86 1.80 19.78
C TYR A 120 -1.92 1.93 18.57
N ARG A 121 -0.65 2.17 18.82
CA ARG A 121 0.36 2.22 17.74
C ARG A 121 0.65 0.80 17.22
N PRO A 122 0.99 0.63 15.93
CA PRO A 122 1.27 -0.69 15.36
C PRO A 122 2.25 -1.56 16.17
N PRO A 123 3.40 -1.05 16.69
CA PRO A 123 4.31 -1.85 17.49
C PRO A 123 3.71 -2.27 18.85
N GLU A 124 2.86 -1.42 19.45
CA GLU A 124 2.16 -1.73 20.69
C GLU A 124 1.09 -2.80 20.48
N ALA A 125 0.29 -2.67 19.43
CA ALA A 125 -0.73 -3.65 19.05
C ALA A 125 -0.11 -5.05 18.84
N LEU A 126 1.03 -5.14 18.15
CA LEU A 126 1.76 -6.39 17.96
C LEU A 126 2.29 -6.98 19.28
N ARG A 127 2.81 -6.13 20.16
CA ARG A 127 3.28 -6.58 21.49
C ARG A 127 2.13 -7.14 22.33
N LEU A 128 1.01 -6.45 22.34
CA LEU A 128 -0.19 -6.85 23.08
C LEU A 128 -0.76 -8.18 22.55
N LEU A 129 -0.80 -8.36 21.23
CA LEU A 129 -1.24 -9.61 20.62
C LEU A 129 -0.29 -10.78 20.91
N LYS A 130 1.03 -10.55 20.85
CA LYS A 130 2.03 -11.55 21.24
C LYS A 130 1.91 -11.93 22.72
N ALA A 131 1.65 -10.97 23.59
CA ALA A 131 1.44 -11.22 25.01
C ALA A 131 0.13 -11.94 25.32
N ALA A 132 -0.91 -11.72 24.50
CA ALA A 132 -2.20 -12.39 24.61
C ALA A 132 -2.14 -13.89 24.29
N GLY A 133 -1.13 -14.29 23.48
CA GLY A 133 -0.94 -15.69 23.05
C GLY A 133 -2.00 -16.17 22.06
N PRO A 134 -1.91 -17.40 21.59
CA PRO A 134 -2.90 -17.98 20.68
C PRO A 134 -4.26 -18.08 21.35
N ALA A 135 -5.30 -17.54 20.70
CA ALA A 135 -6.68 -17.65 21.13
C ALA A 135 -7.57 -18.09 19.96
N GLY A 136 -8.64 -18.79 20.29
CA GLY A 136 -9.53 -19.36 19.28
C GLY A 136 -10.47 -18.36 18.60
N SER A 137 -10.58 -17.12 19.12
CA SER A 137 -11.45 -16.10 18.55
C SER A 137 -10.83 -14.67 18.62
N THR A 138 -11.23 -13.82 17.69
CA THR A 138 -10.83 -12.40 17.61
C THR A 138 -11.19 -11.66 18.91
N GLU A 139 -12.36 -11.92 19.48
CA GLU A 139 -12.83 -11.26 20.71
C GLU A 139 -11.94 -11.61 21.91
N ASP A 140 -11.56 -12.87 22.07
CA ASP A 140 -10.69 -13.32 23.15
C ASP A 140 -9.28 -12.73 23.04
N LEU A 141 -8.75 -12.60 21.82
CA LEU A 141 -7.48 -11.94 21.57
C LEU A 141 -7.51 -10.47 21.96
N ILE A 142 -8.54 -9.74 21.55
CA ILE A 142 -8.71 -8.31 21.89
C ILE A 142 -8.85 -8.15 23.41
N ARG A 143 -9.69 -8.97 24.04
CA ARG A 143 -9.92 -8.90 25.49
C ARG A 143 -8.65 -9.14 26.29
N ARG A 144 -7.86 -10.16 25.94
CA ARG A 144 -6.58 -10.48 26.60
C ARG A 144 -5.53 -9.40 26.35
N ALA A 145 -5.44 -8.90 25.13
CA ALA A 145 -4.54 -7.81 24.78
C ALA A 145 -4.83 -6.53 25.62
N LEU A 146 -6.10 -6.15 25.74
CA LEU A 146 -6.52 -5.00 26.55
C LEU A 146 -6.34 -5.21 28.04
N GLN A 147 -6.53 -6.43 28.57
CA GLN A 147 -6.24 -6.76 29.98
C GLN A 147 -4.74 -6.67 30.29
N GLY A 148 -3.88 -7.01 29.31
CA GLY A 148 -2.42 -6.83 29.44
C GLY A 148 -2.01 -5.37 29.45
N ALA A 149 -2.65 -4.53 28.65
CA ALA A 149 -2.36 -3.09 28.58
C ALA A 149 -2.75 -2.31 29.84
N GLY A 150 -3.74 -2.78 30.59
CA GLY A 150 -4.21 -2.12 31.83
C GLY A 150 -3.41 -2.44 33.10
N ARG A 151 -2.31 -3.20 32.99
CA ARG A 151 -1.46 -3.60 34.11
C ARG A 151 -0.09 -2.93 34.18
N GLU A 152 0.22 -2.00 33.26
CA GLU A 152 1.45 -1.18 33.32
C GLU A 152 1.21 0.21 33.89
#